data_4987b94b88d8c8eee56cafcebe9e7a18
#
_entry.id   4987b94b88d8c8eee56cafcebe9e7a18
#
_cell.length_a   1.000
_cell.length_b   1.000
_cell.length_c   1.000
_cell.angle_alpha   90.00
_cell.angle_beta   90.00
_cell.angle_gamma   90.00
#
_symmetry.space_group_name_H-M   'P 1'
#
loop_
_entity.id
_entity.type
_entity.pdbx_description
1 polymer ?
#
loop_
_entity_poly.entity_id
_entity_poly.type
_entity_poly.pdbx_seq_one_letter_code
_entity_poly.pdbx_strand_id
1 'polypeptide(L)'
;MAGMPSRPPESPVNPQKARKGLSRLLHATGYSLQGLVAGWQETAFRQEALAAIVLLPLAFLLGQDWVEVALLAGTVILVMVVELLNTGIESCIDRIGPEWHDLSKRAKDMGSAAVLLSLLLCTGVWTAAIWTRLLP
;
A
#
# COMPACT_ATOMS: atom_id res chain seq x y z
N MET A 1 -5.04 37.36 43.62
CA MET A 1 -5.55 37.10 42.26
C MET A 1 -4.59 36.13 41.60
N ALA A 2 -4.94 34.86 41.58
CA ALA A 2 -4.12 33.83 40.90
C ALA A 2 -4.49 33.86 39.42
N GLY A 3 -3.48 34.13 38.55
CA GLY A 3 -3.65 34.14 37.11
C GLY A 3 -4.04 32.74 36.60
N MET A 4 -5.09 32.64 35.78
CA MET A 4 -5.48 31.41 35.09
C MET A 4 -4.31 30.95 34.23
N PRO A 5 -3.97 29.61 34.22
CA PRO A 5 -2.97 29.09 33.32
C PRO A 5 -3.42 29.33 31.87
N SER A 6 -2.52 29.88 31.07
CA SER A 6 -2.71 30.13 29.64
C SER A 6 -3.05 28.81 28.94
N ARG A 7 -4.17 28.79 28.18
CA ARG A 7 -4.55 27.64 27.34
C ARG A 7 -3.39 27.27 26.42
N PRO A 8 -2.98 25.98 26.33
CA PRO A 8 -1.94 25.59 25.39
C PRO A 8 -2.35 25.96 23.96
N PRO A 9 -1.40 26.31 23.07
CA PRO A 9 -1.72 26.67 21.70
C PRO A 9 -2.47 25.55 21.03
N GLU A 10 -3.62 25.88 20.43
CA GLU A 10 -4.43 24.91 19.67
C GLU A 10 -3.57 24.28 18.57
N SER A 11 -3.49 22.96 18.53
CA SER A 11 -2.79 22.25 17.45
C SER A 11 -3.41 22.63 16.10
N PRO A 12 -2.61 22.90 15.06
CA PRO A 12 -3.14 23.34 13.77
C PRO A 12 -4.15 22.30 13.25
N VAL A 13 -5.37 22.76 12.97
CA VAL A 13 -6.45 21.92 12.42
C VAL A 13 -5.98 21.36 11.08
N ASN A 14 -6.06 20.04 10.92
CA ASN A 14 -5.66 19.38 9.67
C ASN A 14 -6.51 19.93 8.50
N PRO A 15 -5.91 20.64 7.52
CA PRO A 15 -6.63 21.29 6.43
C PRO A 15 -7.38 20.29 5.53
N GLN A 16 -7.04 19.00 5.58
CA GLN A 16 -7.71 17.96 4.81
C GLN A 16 -9.16 17.71 5.31
N LYS A 17 -9.43 17.95 6.60
CA LYS A 17 -10.76 17.73 7.21
C LYS A 17 -11.77 18.80 6.86
N ALA A 18 -11.36 19.98 6.40
CA ALA A 18 -12.22 21.13 6.13
C ALA A 18 -12.83 21.15 4.72
N ARG A 19 -12.43 20.27 3.79
CA ARG A 19 -12.82 20.30 2.38
C ARG A 19 -14.05 19.44 2.10
N LYS A 20 -14.98 19.93 1.23
CA LYS A 20 -16.23 19.25 0.85
C LYS A 20 -16.41 19.20 -0.67
N GLY A 21 -17.20 18.23 -1.18
CA GLY A 21 -17.62 18.15 -2.57
C GLY A 21 -16.49 17.83 -3.57
N LEU A 22 -16.60 18.37 -4.79
CA LEU A 22 -15.68 18.10 -5.92
C LEU A 22 -14.22 18.51 -5.61
N SER A 23 -14.04 19.60 -4.86
CA SER A 23 -12.71 20.01 -4.40
C SER A 23 -12.03 18.94 -3.54
N ARG A 24 -12.80 18.24 -2.70
CA ARG A 24 -12.28 17.10 -1.91
C ARG A 24 -11.79 15.96 -2.82
N LEU A 25 -12.54 15.65 -3.89
CA LEU A 25 -12.17 14.58 -4.83
C LEU A 25 -10.87 14.90 -5.58
N LEU A 26 -10.74 16.11 -6.12
CA LEU A 26 -9.53 16.55 -6.81
C LEU A 26 -8.29 16.51 -5.91
N HIS A 27 -8.43 16.95 -4.66
CA HIS A 27 -7.32 16.89 -3.70
C HIS A 27 -7.02 15.45 -3.26
N ALA A 28 -8.03 14.58 -3.16
CA ALA A 28 -7.83 13.17 -2.86
C ALA A 28 -6.98 12.47 -3.91
N THR A 29 -7.20 12.77 -5.21
CA THR A 29 -6.34 12.29 -6.31
C THR A 29 -4.91 12.77 -6.13
N GLY A 30 -4.71 14.05 -5.79
CA GLY A 30 -3.38 14.60 -5.49
C GLY A 30 -2.68 13.88 -4.33
N TYR A 31 -3.40 13.58 -3.26
CA TYR A 31 -2.85 12.80 -2.13
C TYR A 31 -2.51 11.36 -2.51
N SER A 32 -3.34 10.72 -3.36
CA SER A 32 -3.04 9.38 -3.85
C SER A 32 -1.75 9.35 -4.69
N LEU A 33 -1.55 10.34 -5.56
CA LEU A 33 -0.31 10.46 -6.33
C LEU A 33 0.90 10.71 -5.42
N GLN A 34 0.77 11.56 -4.40
CA GLN A 34 1.83 11.78 -3.41
C GLN A 34 2.15 10.50 -2.62
N GLY A 35 1.13 9.70 -2.29
CA GLY A 35 1.31 8.40 -1.66
C GLY A 35 2.10 7.42 -2.54
N LEU A 36 1.80 7.36 -3.84
CA LEU A 36 2.57 6.54 -4.79
C LEU A 36 4.02 7.01 -4.93
N VAL A 37 4.25 8.33 -4.95
CA VAL A 37 5.60 8.90 -4.97
C VAL A 37 6.36 8.57 -3.69
N ALA A 38 5.71 8.63 -2.53
CA ALA A 38 6.31 8.23 -1.26
C ALA A 38 6.65 6.73 -1.26
N GLY A 39 5.72 5.87 -1.71
CA GLY A 39 5.97 4.43 -1.88
C GLY A 39 7.15 4.14 -2.80
N TRP A 40 7.31 4.90 -3.89
CA TRP A 40 8.45 4.74 -4.80
C TRP A 40 9.82 4.96 -4.15
N GLN A 41 9.89 5.69 -3.05
CA GLN A 41 11.13 5.88 -2.30
C GLN A 41 11.51 4.63 -1.50
N GLU A 42 10.52 3.78 -1.19
CA GLU A 42 10.74 2.52 -0.50
C GLU A 42 11.24 1.43 -1.45
N THR A 43 12.26 0.70 -1.00
CA THR A 43 12.93 -0.29 -1.85
C THR A 43 12.01 -1.44 -2.23
N ALA A 44 11.20 -1.95 -1.30
CA ALA A 44 10.29 -3.06 -1.55
C ALA A 44 9.22 -2.66 -2.58
N PHE A 45 8.50 -1.56 -2.36
CA PHE A 45 7.49 -1.07 -3.31
C PHE A 45 8.05 -0.81 -4.70
N ARG A 46 9.26 -0.24 -4.79
CA ARG A 46 9.91 0.00 -6.09
C ARG A 46 10.21 -1.30 -6.83
N GLN A 47 10.69 -2.33 -6.14
CA GLN A 47 10.93 -3.65 -6.74
C GLN A 47 9.63 -4.29 -7.26
N GLU A 48 8.57 -4.23 -6.48
CA GLU A 48 7.25 -4.71 -6.87
C GLU A 48 6.65 -3.92 -8.05
N ALA A 49 6.80 -2.60 -8.05
CA ALA A 49 6.36 -1.76 -9.14
C ALA A 49 7.10 -2.05 -10.45
N LEU A 50 8.41 -2.30 -10.39
CA LEU A 50 9.20 -2.73 -11.56
C LEU A 50 8.76 -4.11 -12.06
N ALA A 51 8.48 -5.06 -11.16
CA ALA A 51 7.91 -6.35 -11.53
C ALA A 51 6.51 -6.19 -12.17
N ALA A 52 5.67 -5.30 -11.64
CA ALA A 52 4.34 -5.02 -12.16
C ALA A 52 4.37 -4.46 -13.59
N ILE A 53 5.38 -3.65 -13.96
CA ILE A 53 5.58 -3.15 -15.34
C ILE A 53 5.70 -4.33 -16.34
N VAL A 54 6.27 -5.44 -15.92
CA VAL A 54 6.41 -6.65 -16.75
C VAL A 54 5.19 -7.55 -16.62
N LEU A 55 4.74 -7.81 -15.39
CA LEU A 55 3.68 -8.78 -15.13
C LEU A 55 2.31 -8.30 -15.61
N LEU A 56 1.98 -7.00 -15.50
CA LEU A 56 0.67 -6.51 -15.95
C LEU A 56 0.46 -6.68 -17.46
N PRO A 57 1.37 -6.30 -18.37
CA PRO A 57 1.24 -6.64 -19.79
C PRO A 57 1.20 -8.16 -20.04
N LEU A 58 2.01 -8.91 -19.30
CA LEU A 58 2.06 -10.38 -19.44
C LEU A 58 0.74 -11.04 -19.04
N ALA A 59 -0.01 -10.48 -18.06
CA ALA A 59 -1.34 -10.95 -17.71
C ALA A 59 -2.32 -10.91 -18.90
N PHE A 60 -2.24 -9.87 -19.75
CA PHE A 60 -3.07 -9.76 -20.95
C PHE A 60 -2.64 -10.72 -22.07
N LEU A 61 -1.36 -11.10 -22.10
CA LEU A 61 -0.84 -12.07 -23.08
C LEU A 61 -1.12 -13.52 -22.68
N LEU A 62 -1.11 -13.82 -21.40
CA LEU A 62 -1.31 -15.18 -20.88
C LEU A 62 -2.80 -15.48 -20.61
N GLY A 63 -3.59 -14.53 -20.19
CA GLY A 63 -4.99 -14.74 -19.84
C GLY A 63 -5.83 -15.15 -21.06
N GLN A 64 -6.61 -16.24 -20.94
CA GLN A 64 -7.46 -16.77 -22.02
C GLN A 64 -8.81 -16.06 -22.06
N ASP A 65 -9.26 -15.58 -20.92
CA ASP A 65 -10.49 -14.85 -20.77
C ASP A 65 -10.31 -13.67 -19.79
N TRP A 66 -11.35 -12.86 -19.68
CA TRP A 66 -11.31 -11.67 -18.84
C TRP A 66 -11.13 -11.99 -17.34
N VAL A 67 -11.61 -13.16 -16.88
CA VAL A 67 -11.52 -13.58 -15.46
C VAL A 67 -10.07 -13.94 -15.14
N GLU A 68 -9.42 -14.68 -16.02
CA GLU A 68 -8.02 -15.06 -15.85
C GLU A 68 -7.11 -13.82 -15.90
N VAL A 69 -7.34 -12.91 -16.87
CA VAL A 69 -6.62 -11.62 -16.91
C VAL A 69 -6.85 -10.82 -15.61
N ALA A 70 -8.10 -10.75 -15.13
CA ALA A 70 -8.41 -10.04 -13.90
C ALA A 70 -7.75 -10.65 -12.67
N LEU A 71 -7.66 -11.99 -12.58
CA LEU A 71 -6.96 -12.67 -11.51
C LEU A 71 -5.45 -12.42 -11.55
N LEU A 72 -4.84 -12.58 -12.72
CA LEU A 72 -3.40 -12.35 -12.89
C LEU A 72 -3.02 -10.90 -12.57
N ALA A 73 -3.69 -9.94 -13.20
CA ALA A 73 -3.42 -8.52 -12.96
C ALA A 73 -3.82 -8.10 -11.53
N GLY A 74 -4.96 -8.60 -11.04
CA GLY A 74 -5.50 -8.27 -9.73
C GLY A 74 -4.57 -8.68 -8.58
N THR A 75 -3.94 -9.86 -8.67
CA THR A 75 -2.99 -10.30 -7.64
C THR A 75 -1.72 -9.45 -7.62
N VAL A 76 -1.21 -9.01 -8.77
CA VAL A 76 -0.07 -8.09 -8.86
C VAL A 76 -0.41 -6.74 -8.22
N ILE A 77 -1.58 -6.18 -8.56
CA ILE A 77 -2.05 -4.91 -7.96
C ILE A 77 -2.27 -5.08 -6.46
N LEU A 78 -2.80 -6.23 -6.01
CA LEU A 78 -3.01 -6.50 -4.59
C LEU A 78 -1.69 -6.48 -3.80
N VAL A 79 -0.61 -7.07 -4.32
CA VAL A 79 0.71 -7.00 -3.70
C VAL A 79 1.13 -5.54 -3.49
N MET A 80 1.04 -4.71 -4.52
CA MET A 80 1.39 -3.28 -4.44
C MET A 80 0.52 -2.52 -3.42
N VAL A 81 -0.78 -2.82 -3.36
CA VAL A 81 -1.70 -2.20 -2.39
C VAL A 81 -1.32 -2.58 -0.96
N VAL A 82 -1.03 -3.85 -0.71
CA VAL A 82 -0.65 -4.33 0.61
C VAL A 82 0.69 -3.75 1.04
N GLU A 83 1.66 -3.63 0.13
CA GLU A 83 2.96 -3.01 0.41
C GLU A 83 2.83 -1.52 0.76
N LEU A 84 2.00 -0.76 0.04
CA LEU A 84 1.73 0.64 0.40
C LEU A 84 1.10 0.77 1.79
N LEU A 85 0.20 -0.15 2.16
CA LEU A 85 -0.40 -0.16 3.49
C LEU A 85 0.63 -0.54 4.57
N ASN A 86 1.49 -1.51 4.30
CA ASN A 86 2.58 -1.89 5.19
C ASN A 86 3.53 -0.71 5.44
N THR A 87 3.99 -0.06 4.38
CA THR A 87 4.82 1.16 4.44
C THR A 87 4.15 2.27 5.26
N GLY A 88 2.83 2.46 5.08
CA GLY A 88 2.05 3.42 5.86
C GLY A 88 2.02 3.09 7.35
N ILE A 89 1.88 1.81 7.72
CA ILE A 89 1.93 1.33 9.11
C ILE A 89 3.32 1.58 9.69
N GLU A 90 4.38 1.22 8.98
CA GLU A 90 5.76 1.44 9.40
C GLU A 90 6.06 2.91 9.65
N SER A 91 5.66 3.79 8.73
CA SER A 91 5.81 5.24 8.86
C SER A 91 5.08 5.80 10.09
N CYS A 92 3.89 5.26 10.42
CA CYS A 92 3.17 5.65 11.64
C CYS A 92 3.90 5.23 12.90
N ILE A 93 4.47 4.03 12.92
CA ILE A 93 5.20 3.48 14.06
C ILE A 93 6.52 4.23 14.26
N ASP A 94 7.26 4.46 13.18
CA ASP A 94 8.56 5.16 13.24
C ASP A 94 8.40 6.62 13.71
N ARG A 95 7.25 7.25 13.40
CA ARG A 95 6.90 8.57 13.95
C ARG A 95 6.68 8.56 15.47
N ILE A 96 6.23 7.44 16.06
CA ILE A 96 6.01 7.35 17.52
C ILE A 96 7.34 7.45 18.27
N GLY A 97 8.39 6.78 17.77
CA GLY A 97 9.74 6.86 18.33
C GLY A 97 10.56 5.61 18.08
N PRO A 98 11.89 5.70 18.30
CA PRO A 98 12.83 4.59 18.08
C PRO A 98 12.85 3.57 19.24
N GLU A 99 12.10 3.82 20.32
CA GLU A 99 12.11 2.97 21.50
C GLU A 99 11.42 1.64 21.22
N TRP A 100 11.98 0.55 21.75
CA TRP A 100 11.37 -0.75 21.63
C TRP A 100 10.01 -0.79 22.34
N HIS A 101 8.97 -1.23 21.62
CA HIS A 101 7.65 -1.46 22.17
C HIS A 101 6.99 -2.67 21.50
N ASP A 102 6.49 -3.62 22.31
CA ASP A 102 5.95 -4.89 21.81
C ASP A 102 4.78 -4.71 20.83
N LEU A 103 3.91 -3.73 21.06
CA LEU A 103 2.81 -3.44 20.13
C LEU A 103 3.30 -2.87 18.79
N SER A 104 4.34 -2.04 18.80
CA SER A 104 4.97 -1.51 17.58
C SER A 104 5.60 -2.63 16.77
N LYS A 105 6.36 -3.51 17.42
CA LYS A 105 6.90 -4.71 16.77
C LYS A 105 5.79 -5.58 16.18
N ARG A 106 4.77 -5.89 16.98
CA ARG A 106 3.65 -6.72 16.54
C ARG A 106 2.92 -6.14 15.33
N ALA A 107 2.72 -4.82 15.26
CA ALA A 107 2.08 -4.17 14.13
C ALA A 107 2.93 -4.26 12.86
N LYS A 108 4.25 -4.06 12.94
CA LYS A 108 5.20 -4.26 11.82
C LYS A 108 5.21 -5.72 11.35
N ASP A 109 5.27 -6.68 12.28
CA ASP A 109 5.22 -8.12 11.95
C ASP A 109 3.93 -8.50 11.22
N MET A 110 2.78 -7.94 11.62
CA MET A 110 1.50 -8.18 10.95
C MET A 110 1.45 -7.57 9.54
N GLY A 111 2.01 -6.38 9.35
CA GLY A 111 2.15 -5.77 8.04
C GLY A 111 3.00 -6.62 7.10
N SER A 112 4.18 -7.04 7.54
CA SER A 112 5.08 -7.94 6.79
C SER A 112 4.41 -9.29 6.47
N ALA A 113 3.63 -9.85 7.40
CA ALA A 113 2.87 -11.08 7.16
C ALA A 113 1.80 -10.91 6.08
N ALA A 114 1.12 -9.76 6.04
CA ALA A 114 0.15 -9.45 4.99
C ALA A 114 0.83 -9.35 3.61
N VAL A 115 2.01 -8.72 3.52
CA VAL A 115 2.81 -8.69 2.28
C VAL A 115 3.17 -10.11 1.85
N LEU A 116 3.70 -10.94 2.77
CA LEU A 116 4.04 -12.33 2.47
C LEU A 116 2.84 -13.11 1.92
N LEU A 117 1.67 -12.99 2.53
CA LEU A 117 0.46 -13.68 2.08
C LEU A 117 0.02 -13.22 0.69
N SER A 118 0.12 -11.93 0.38
CA SER A 118 -0.21 -11.39 -0.95
C SER A 118 0.76 -11.90 -2.03
N LEU A 119 2.06 -11.97 -1.71
CA LEU A 119 3.08 -12.55 -2.60
C LEU A 119 2.86 -14.04 -2.85
N LEU A 120 2.52 -14.81 -1.82
CA LEU A 120 2.19 -16.24 -1.97
C LEU A 120 0.95 -16.45 -2.84
N LEU A 121 -0.09 -15.64 -2.66
CA LEU A 121 -1.28 -15.67 -3.50
C LEU A 121 -0.94 -15.34 -4.96
N CYS A 122 -0.22 -14.25 -5.19
CA CYS A 122 0.21 -13.84 -6.53
C CYS A 122 1.02 -14.97 -7.20
N THR A 123 2.05 -15.47 -6.52
CA THR A 123 2.90 -16.56 -7.02
C THR A 123 2.10 -17.81 -7.34
N GLY A 124 1.16 -18.20 -6.46
CA GLY A 124 0.30 -19.37 -6.65
C GLY A 124 -0.58 -19.24 -7.89
N VAL A 125 -1.27 -18.10 -8.07
CA VAL A 125 -2.13 -17.84 -9.23
C VAL A 125 -1.31 -17.83 -10.54
N TRP A 126 -0.18 -17.15 -10.55
CA TRP A 126 0.69 -17.10 -11.72
C TRP A 126 1.30 -18.44 -12.06
N THR A 127 1.75 -19.21 -11.06
CA THR A 127 2.28 -20.56 -11.26
C THR A 127 1.23 -21.49 -11.86
N ALA A 128 -0.01 -21.44 -11.34
CA ALA A 128 -1.11 -22.25 -11.87
C ALA A 128 -1.42 -21.88 -13.33
N ALA A 129 -1.51 -20.59 -13.66
CA ALA A 129 -1.74 -20.14 -15.02
C ALA A 129 -0.63 -20.58 -16.01
N ILE A 130 0.62 -20.43 -15.62
CA ILE A 130 1.77 -20.86 -16.44
C ILE A 130 1.77 -22.38 -16.61
N TRP A 131 1.50 -23.11 -15.52
CA TRP A 131 1.46 -24.59 -15.55
C TRP A 131 0.44 -25.11 -16.54
N THR A 132 -0.77 -24.59 -16.54
CA THR A 132 -1.85 -24.96 -17.47
C THR A 132 -1.55 -24.63 -18.93
N ARG A 133 -0.59 -23.74 -19.19
CA ARG A 133 -0.13 -23.40 -20.56
C ARG A 133 0.95 -24.33 -21.07
N LEU A 134 1.87 -24.72 -20.19
CA LEU A 134 3.04 -25.51 -20.56
C LEU A 134 2.76 -27.02 -20.58
N LEU A 135 1.77 -27.46 -19.81
CA LEU A 135 1.38 -28.87 -19.68
C LEU A 135 -0.12 -29.02 -19.95
N PRO A 136 -0.57 -28.90 -21.21
CA PRO A 136 -1.95 -29.02 -21.63
C PRO A 136 -2.50 -30.45 -21.46
#